data_738017662ac9f8ab480f7ff8f158e91f
#
_entry.id   738017662ac9f8ab480f7ff8f158e91f
#
_cell.length_a   1.000
_cell.length_b   1.000
_cell.length_c   1.000
_cell.angle_alpha   90.00
_cell.angle_beta   90.00
_cell.angle_gamma   90.00
#
_symmetry.space_group_name_H-M   'P 1'
#
loop_
_entity.id
_entity.type
_entity.pdbx_description
1 polymer ?
#
loop_
_entity_poly.entity_id
_entity_poly.type
_entity_poly.pdbx_seq_one_letter_code
_entity_poly.pdbx_strand_id
1 'polypeptide(L)'
;AGQGEEVVIQTPYVICNSYMYQKLKQISEKADLKIVLNAVEKGSNPWGCTDYLNQKENILGTGATVYELMNAHAVHTKTVLIDDNISIVGSYNLDMRSTYLDTELMLVIESKRLNEEIRDTENVYIEKSKEVKTDGTETEGSLYKKKVLTPEKKRFYAFLKIIIRPFRHLL
;
A
#
# COMPACT_ATOMS: atom_id res chain seq x y z
N ALA A 1 -15.34 5.53 -24.38
CA ALA A 1 -15.19 5.73 -22.95
C ALA A 1 -13.72 6.03 -22.72
N GLY A 2 -13.39 7.26 -22.30
CA GLY A 2 -12.01 7.62 -21.96
C GLY A 2 -11.61 6.81 -20.74
N GLN A 3 -10.50 6.09 -20.83
CA GLN A 3 -9.84 5.57 -19.64
C GLN A 3 -9.43 6.79 -18.82
N GLY A 4 -9.92 6.92 -17.59
CA GLY A 4 -9.42 7.90 -16.64
C GLY A 4 -7.96 7.59 -16.32
N GLU A 5 -7.21 8.59 -15.88
CA GLU A 5 -5.83 8.42 -15.38
C GLU A 5 -5.83 7.38 -14.25
N GLU A 6 -4.82 6.51 -14.21
CA GLU A 6 -4.65 5.47 -13.20
C GLU A 6 -3.30 5.63 -12.50
N VAL A 7 -3.30 5.51 -11.18
CA VAL A 7 -2.06 5.45 -10.39
C VAL A 7 -2.09 4.21 -9.49
N VAL A 8 -1.11 3.32 -9.68
CA VAL A 8 -0.92 2.14 -8.83
C VAL A 8 0.34 2.33 -8.00
N ILE A 9 0.20 2.33 -6.68
CA ILE A 9 1.31 2.42 -5.72
C ILE A 9 1.47 1.05 -5.06
N GLN A 10 2.63 0.42 -5.24
CA GLN A 10 2.99 -0.74 -4.44
C GLN A 10 4.03 -0.34 -3.39
N THR A 11 3.77 -0.71 -2.14
CA THR A 11 4.64 -0.46 -0.99
C THR A 11 4.45 -1.56 0.06
N PRO A 12 5.47 -1.92 0.85
CA PRO A 12 5.31 -2.96 1.87
C PRO A 12 4.24 -2.64 2.91
N TYR A 13 4.08 -1.38 3.26
CA TYR A 13 3.14 -0.81 4.23
C TYR A 13 2.94 0.69 3.97
N VAL A 14 1.95 1.28 4.62
CA VAL A 14 1.63 2.71 4.53
C VAL A 14 1.63 3.31 5.93
N ILE A 15 2.49 4.33 6.15
CA ILE A 15 2.59 5.07 7.42
C ILE A 15 2.63 6.56 7.11
N CYS A 16 1.47 7.16 6.90
CA CYS A 16 1.34 8.53 6.41
C CYS A 16 0.94 9.49 7.53
N ASN A 17 1.42 10.72 7.46
CA ASN A 17 0.90 11.85 8.22
C ASN A 17 -0.20 12.59 7.44
N SER A 18 -0.77 13.63 8.04
CA SER A 18 -1.86 14.40 7.44
C SER A 18 -1.49 15.03 6.09
N TYR A 19 -0.23 15.47 5.94
CA TYR A 19 0.26 16.03 4.68
C TYR A 19 0.30 14.96 3.58
N MET A 20 0.82 13.78 3.88
CA MET A 20 0.88 12.66 2.93
C MET A 20 -0.53 12.19 2.53
N TYR A 21 -1.46 12.08 3.48
CA TYR A 21 -2.87 11.78 3.18
C TYR A 21 -3.50 12.82 2.27
N GLN A 22 -3.21 14.11 2.50
CA GLN A 22 -3.67 15.18 1.61
C GLN A 22 -3.14 15.02 0.18
N LYS A 23 -1.87 14.60 0.03
CA LYS A 23 -1.28 14.33 -1.31
C LYS A 23 -1.93 13.12 -1.98
N LEU A 24 -2.15 12.03 -1.27
CA LEU A 24 -2.88 10.87 -1.80
C LEU A 24 -4.29 11.25 -2.23
N LYS A 25 -5.00 12.07 -1.44
CA LYS A 25 -6.33 12.58 -1.80
C LYS A 25 -6.30 13.42 -3.08
N GLN A 26 -5.30 14.31 -3.23
CA GLN A 26 -5.14 15.10 -4.46
C GLN A 26 -4.90 14.23 -5.70
N ILE A 27 -4.25 13.06 -5.55
CA ILE A 27 -4.08 12.08 -6.63
C ILE A 27 -5.43 11.43 -6.93
N SER A 28 -6.14 10.93 -5.93
CA SER A 28 -7.41 10.23 -6.12
C SER A 28 -8.54 11.11 -6.67
N GLU A 29 -8.44 12.43 -6.51
CA GLU A 29 -9.37 13.40 -7.13
C GLU A 29 -9.16 13.53 -8.64
N LYS A 30 -8.03 13.03 -9.17
CA LYS A 30 -7.64 13.14 -10.59
C LYS A 30 -7.52 11.79 -11.29
N ALA A 31 -7.19 10.74 -10.55
CA ALA A 31 -6.90 9.42 -11.09
C ALA A 31 -7.55 8.33 -10.22
N ASP A 32 -7.74 7.15 -10.80
CA ASP A 32 -8.06 5.93 -10.03
C ASP A 32 -6.82 5.50 -9.24
N LEU A 33 -6.79 5.83 -7.94
CA LEU A 33 -5.67 5.53 -7.06
C LEU A 33 -5.83 4.16 -6.41
N LYS A 34 -4.89 3.26 -6.72
CA LYS A 34 -4.78 1.92 -6.13
C LYS A 34 -3.52 1.83 -5.27
N ILE A 35 -3.65 1.28 -4.06
CA ILE A 35 -2.51 1.03 -3.16
C ILE A 35 -2.45 -0.45 -2.86
N VAL A 36 -1.36 -1.11 -3.28
CA VAL A 36 -1.08 -2.53 -3.00
C VAL A 36 -0.08 -2.61 -1.86
N LEU A 37 -0.46 -3.25 -0.76
CA LEU A 37 0.40 -3.43 0.42
C LEU A 37 0.25 -4.83 1.00
N ASN A 38 1.22 -5.28 1.81
CA ASN A 38 1.11 -6.59 2.44
C ASN A 38 -0.07 -6.63 3.43
N ALA A 39 -0.91 -7.65 3.32
CA ALA A 39 -1.89 -7.95 4.36
C ALA A 39 -1.18 -8.13 5.71
N VAL A 40 -1.81 -7.72 6.80
CA VAL A 40 -1.25 -7.77 8.17
C VAL A 40 -0.84 -9.19 8.55
N GLU A 41 -1.55 -10.18 8.06
CA GLU A 41 -1.27 -11.62 8.25
C GLU A 41 0.05 -12.07 7.61
N LYS A 42 0.55 -11.32 6.63
CA LYS A 42 1.74 -11.62 5.83
C LYS A 42 2.87 -10.60 6.01
N GLY A 43 2.57 -9.45 6.57
CA GLY A 43 3.57 -8.41 6.78
C GLY A 43 4.71 -8.91 7.68
N SER A 44 5.94 -8.57 7.31
CA SER A 44 7.16 -8.89 8.06
C SER A 44 7.51 -7.81 9.09
N ASN A 45 6.98 -6.60 8.94
CA ASN A 45 7.17 -5.48 9.85
C ASN A 45 5.97 -5.31 10.77
N PRO A 46 6.03 -5.74 12.06
CA PRO A 46 4.90 -5.63 12.98
C PRO A 46 4.52 -4.18 13.29
N TRP A 47 5.47 -3.25 13.26
CA TRP A 47 5.22 -1.83 13.49
C TRP A 47 4.40 -1.23 12.34
N GLY A 48 4.83 -1.45 11.09
CA GLY A 48 4.10 -1.01 9.91
C GLY A 48 2.71 -1.63 9.80
N CYS A 49 2.58 -2.94 10.08
CA CYS A 49 1.28 -3.62 10.12
C CYS A 49 0.35 -3.02 11.17
N THR A 50 0.88 -2.70 12.35
CA THR A 50 0.10 -2.14 13.46
C THR A 50 -0.34 -0.71 13.14
N ASP A 51 0.55 0.12 12.58
CA ASP A 51 0.18 1.48 12.20
C ASP A 51 -0.89 1.46 11.09
N TYR A 52 -0.75 0.58 10.10
CA TYR A 52 -1.78 0.38 9.08
C TYR A 52 -3.15 0.08 9.71
N LEU A 53 -3.23 -0.85 10.68
CA LEU A 53 -4.46 -1.15 11.39
C LEU A 53 -5.04 0.04 12.15
N ASN A 54 -4.19 0.97 12.61
CA ASN A 54 -4.64 2.20 13.28
C ASN A 54 -5.12 3.27 12.29
N GLN A 55 -4.60 3.26 11.05
CA GLN A 55 -4.78 4.32 10.07
C GLN A 55 -5.59 3.90 8.85
N LYS A 56 -6.09 2.66 8.80
CA LYS A 56 -6.81 2.11 7.64
C LYS A 56 -7.93 3.05 7.16
N GLU A 57 -8.74 3.57 8.08
CA GLU A 57 -9.82 4.50 7.75
C GLU A 57 -9.31 5.82 7.14
N ASN A 58 -8.17 6.34 7.64
CA ASN A 58 -7.56 7.55 7.08
C ASN A 58 -7.04 7.30 5.66
N ILE A 59 -6.46 6.13 5.40
CA ILE A 59 -5.99 5.73 4.07
C ILE A 59 -7.18 5.61 3.11
N LEU A 60 -8.23 4.92 3.49
CA LEU A 60 -9.46 4.81 2.70
C LEU A 60 -10.12 6.17 2.47
N GLY A 61 -10.08 7.05 3.48
CA GLY A 61 -10.59 8.42 3.40
C GLY A 61 -9.85 9.32 2.38
N THR A 62 -8.70 8.88 1.85
CA THR A 62 -8.03 9.56 0.74
C THR A 62 -8.73 9.33 -0.61
N GLY A 63 -9.64 8.40 -0.71
CA GLY A 63 -10.26 7.98 -1.97
C GLY A 63 -9.56 6.81 -2.66
N ALA A 64 -8.46 6.30 -2.09
CA ALA A 64 -7.73 5.17 -2.66
C ALA A 64 -8.48 3.85 -2.44
N THR A 65 -8.41 2.96 -3.44
CA THR A 65 -8.72 1.55 -3.27
C THR A 65 -7.50 0.82 -2.75
N VAL A 66 -7.64 0.09 -1.65
CA VAL A 66 -6.52 -0.62 -1.01
C VAL A 66 -6.60 -2.11 -1.30
N TYR A 67 -5.49 -2.69 -1.73
CA TYR A 67 -5.32 -4.12 -1.97
C TYR A 67 -4.41 -4.73 -0.89
N GLU A 68 -5.01 -5.46 0.04
CA GLU A 68 -4.30 -6.19 1.10
C GLU A 68 -3.77 -7.52 0.56
N LEU A 69 -2.50 -7.53 0.14
CA LEU A 69 -1.86 -8.64 -0.55
C LEU A 69 -1.60 -9.85 0.37
N MET A 70 -2.18 -10.99 0.01
CA MET A 70 -2.04 -12.27 0.70
C MET A 70 -1.11 -13.22 -0.07
N ASN A 71 0.12 -12.80 -0.32
CA ASN A 71 1.10 -13.63 -1.02
C ASN A 71 1.76 -14.67 -0.09
N ALA A 72 2.54 -15.60 -0.65
CA ALA A 72 3.27 -16.62 0.12
C ALA A 72 4.26 -15.99 1.12
N HIS A 73 5.01 -14.99 0.67
CA HIS A 73 5.95 -14.19 1.45
C HIS A 73 5.58 -12.71 1.38
N ALA A 74 6.05 -11.93 2.33
CA ALA A 74 5.94 -10.46 2.28
C ALA A 74 6.69 -9.92 1.06
N VAL A 75 6.07 -8.98 0.35
CA VAL A 75 6.66 -8.28 -0.78
C VAL A 75 7.27 -6.98 -0.29
N HIS A 76 8.47 -6.64 -0.78
CA HIS A 76 9.19 -5.43 -0.35
C HIS A 76 9.49 -4.48 -1.53
N THR A 77 8.70 -4.57 -2.59
CA THR A 77 8.78 -3.70 -3.77
C THR A 77 8.24 -2.31 -3.46
N LYS A 78 8.83 -1.28 -4.07
CA LYS A 78 8.34 0.10 -4.03
C LYS A 78 8.29 0.58 -5.47
N THR A 79 7.08 0.62 -6.00
CA THR A 79 6.81 1.04 -7.37
C THR A 79 5.61 1.99 -7.40
N VAL A 80 5.64 2.92 -8.34
CA VAL A 80 4.47 3.69 -8.73
C VAL A 80 4.33 3.57 -10.24
N LEU A 81 3.18 3.10 -10.69
CA LEU A 81 2.82 3.09 -12.10
C LEU A 81 1.82 4.23 -12.35
N ILE A 82 2.08 5.03 -13.37
CA ILE A 82 1.19 6.10 -13.80
C ILE A 82 0.81 5.80 -15.25
N ASP A 83 -0.47 5.63 -15.48
CA ASP A 83 -1.03 5.24 -16.77
C ASP A 83 -0.30 4.02 -17.37
N ASP A 84 -0.05 4.01 -18.67
CA ASP A 84 0.54 2.88 -19.40
C ASP A 84 2.03 3.05 -19.75
N ASN A 85 2.68 4.15 -19.32
CA ASN A 85 4.02 4.49 -19.80
C ASN A 85 5.02 4.97 -18.73
N ILE A 86 4.59 5.46 -17.57
CA ILE A 86 5.50 5.95 -16.54
C ILE A 86 5.58 4.94 -15.39
N SER A 87 6.82 4.57 -15.05
CA SER A 87 7.14 3.71 -13.90
C SER A 87 8.14 4.42 -13.01
N ILE A 88 7.86 4.45 -11.71
CA ILE A 88 8.77 4.98 -10.70
C ILE A 88 9.15 3.80 -9.80
N VAL A 89 10.46 3.52 -9.70
CA VAL A 89 10.96 2.37 -8.95
C VAL A 89 12.14 2.77 -8.08
N GLY A 90 12.25 2.22 -6.89
CA GLY A 90 13.37 2.54 -6.02
C GLY A 90 13.26 2.06 -4.58
N SER A 91 13.81 2.82 -3.64
CA SER A 91 13.91 2.45 -2.24
C SER A 91 12.85 3.08 -1.34
N TYR A 92 12.14 4.13 -1.79
CA TYR A 92 11.19 4.90 -0.99
C TYR A 92 9.95 4.08 -0.61
N ASN A 93 9.74 3.85 0.69
CA ASN A 93 8.47 3.36 1.21
C ASN A 93 7.49 4.52 1.37
N LEU A 94 6.20 4.24 1.30
CA LEU A 94 5.16 5.21 1.60
C LEU A 94 5.01 5.36 3.13
N ASP A 95 6.08 5.85 3.77
CA ASP A 95 6.16 6.04 5.21
C ASP A 95 6.83 7.38 5.59
N MET A 96 6.69 7.76 6.87
CA MET A 96 7.22 9.01 7.40
C MET A 96 8.74 8.97 7.49
N ARG A 97 9.32 7.80 7.74
CA ARG A 97 10.76 7.63 7.84
C ARG A 97 11.43 7.86 6.49
N SER A 98 10.96 7.20 5.44
CA SER A 98 11.46 7.42 4.06
C SER A 98 11.22 8.87 3.58
N THR A 99 10.14 9.52 4.06
CA THR A 99 9.81 10.89 3.65
C THR A 99 10.69 11.94 4.31
N TYR A 100 11.08 11.77 5.58
CA TYR A 100 11.67 12.84 6.40
C TYR A 100 13.02 12.52 7.03
N LEU A 101 13.41 11.25 7.12
CA LEU A 101 14.59 10.84 7.90
C LEU A 101 15.62 10.10 7.07
N ASP A 102 15.22 9.28 6.11
CA ASP A 102 16.13 8.46 5.30
C ASP A 102 16.48 9.18 3.98
N THR A 103 17.59 8.76 3.37
CA THR A 103 17.93 9.13 2.00
C THR A 103 17.46 8.04 1.06
N GLU A 104 16.57 8.40 0.13
CA GLU A 104 15.95 7.47 -0.79
C GLU A 104 16.32 7.80 -2.24
N LEU A 105 16.37 6.78 -3.07
CA LEU A 105 16.58 6.92 -4.51
C LEU A 105 15.38 6.35 -5.27
N MET A 106 14.79 7.17 -6.15
CA MET A 106 13.73 6.77 -7.04
C MET A 106 14.11 7.07 -8.48
N LEU A 107 13.93 6.11 -9.38
CA LEU A 107 14.09 6.26 -10.82
C LEU A 107 12.73 6.47 -11.46
N VAL A 108 12.58 7.52 -12.21
CA VAL A 108 11.41 7.79 -13.06
C VAL A 108 11.75 7.35 -14.48
N ILE A 109 11.00 6.41 -15.00
CA ILE A 109 11.27 5.78 -16.30
C ILE A 109 10.03 5.90 -17.17
N GLU A 110 10.18 6.54 -18.32
CA GLU A 110 9.15 6.58 -19.35
C GLU A 110 9.40 5.44 -20.34
N SER A 111 8.63 4.37 -20.20
CA SER A 111 8.72 3.18 -21.06
C SER A 111 7.45 2.36 -20.94
N LYS A 112 6.67 2.34 -22.01
CA LYS A 112 5.45 1.51 -22.06
C LYS A 112 5.74 0.03 -21.80
N ARG A 113 6.77 -0.51 -22.45
CA ARG A 113 7.17 -1.91 -22.26
C ARG A 113 7.49 -2.24 -20.81
N LEU A 114 8.30 -1.39 -20.13
CA LEU A 114 8.64 -1.64 -18.73
C LEU A 114 7.40 -1.51 -17.83
N ASN A 115 6.55 -0.52 -18.10
CA ASN A 115 5.30 -0.34 -17.36
C ASN A 115 4.41 -1.58 -17.49
N GLU A 116 4.24 -2.12 -18.69
CA GLU A 116 3.49 -3.36 -18.94
C GLU A 116 4.06 -4.56 -18.17
N GLU A 117 5.38 -4.78 -18.20
CA GLU A 117 6.07 -5.88 -17.49
C GLU A 117 5.87 -5.78 -15.96
N ILE A 118 5.94 -4.58 -15.38
CA ILE A 118 5.68 -4.37 -13.94
C ILE A 118 4.18 -4.56 -13.65
N ARG A 119 3.31 -4.02 -14.48
CA ARG A 119 1.84 -4.10 -14.33
C ARG A 119 1.34 -5.53 -14.37
N ASP A 120 1.92 -6.39 -15.18
CA ASP A 120 1.58 -7.82 -15.20
C ASP A 120 1.83 -8.48 -13.83
N THR A 121 2.93 -8.11 -13.17
CA THR A 121 3.22 -8.57 -11.80
C THR A 121 2.23 -8.00 -10.78
N GLU A 122 1.93 -6.69 -10.89
CA GLU A 122 0.97 -6.01 -10.01
C GLU A 122 -0.44 -6.58 -10.15
N ASN A 123 -0.88 -6.91 -11.35
CA ASN A 123 -2.16 -7.56 -11.59
C ASN A 123 -2.26 -8.91 -10.87
N VAL A 124 -1.20 -9.73 -10.90
CA VAL A 124 -1.16 -10.97 -10.12
C VAL A 124 -1.23 -10.72 -8.61
N TYR A 125 -0.63 -9.63 -8.11
CA TYR A 125 -0.73 -9.26 -6.70
C TYR A 125 -2.14 -8.78 -6.35
N ILE A 126 -2.78 -8.00 -7.21
CA ILE A 126 -4.18 -7.58 -7.05
C ILE A 126 -5.11 -8.80 -6.98
N GLU A 127 -4.93 -9.78 -7.87
CA GLU A 127 -5.70 -11.04 -7.83
C GLU A 127 -5.49 -11.86 -6.54
N LYS A 128 -4.34 -11.75 -5.91
CA LYS A 128 -4.03 -12.39 -4.62
C LYS A 128 -4.42 -11.54 -3.42
N SER A 129 -5.00 -10.37 -3.62
CA SER A 129 -5.34 -9.42 -2.58
C SER A 129 -6.80 -9.49 -2.20
N LYS A 130 -7.08 -8.94 -1.01
CA LYS A 130 -8.41 -8.49 -0.63
C LYS A 130 -8.49 -7.00 -0.97
N GLU A 131 -9.37 -6.66 -1.88
CA GLU A 131 -9.72 -5.28 -2.21
C GLU A 131 -10.55 -4.68 -1.09
N VAL A 132 -10.22 -3.48 -0.68
CA VAL A 132 -10.98 -2.69 0.31
C VAL A 132 -11.25 -1.31 -0.29
N LYS A 133 -12.51 -0.99 -0.50
CA LYS A 133 -12.98 0.28 -1.06
C LYS A 133 -13.17 1.35 0.03
N THR A 134 -13.33 2.57 -0.40
CA THR A 134 -13.57 3.75 0.46
C THR A 134 -14.79 3.63 1.35
N ASP A 135 -15.82 2.91 0.92
CA ASP A 135 -17.03 2.62 1.69
C ASP A 135 -16.87 1.45 2.67
N GLY A 136 -15.68 0.86 2.74
CA GLY A 136 -15.38 -0.31 3.56
C GLY A 136 -15.80 -1.65 2.97
N THR A 137 -16.34 -1.66 1.73
CA THR A 137 -16.66 -2.91 1.03
C THR A 137 -15.39 -3.71 0.77
N GLU A 138 -15.40 -4.99 1.10
CA GLU A 138 -14.30 -5.92 0.90
C GLU A 138 -14.65 -6.94 -0.19
N THR A 139 -13.73 -7.16 -1.15
CA THR A 139 -13.86 -8.18 -2.21
C THR A 139 -12.58 -9.00 -2.28
N GLU A 140 -12.71 -10.31 -2.28
CA GLU A 140 -11.57 -11.22 -2.42
C GLU A 140 -11.21 -11.40 -3.90
N GLY A 141 -9.94 -11.25 -4.25
CA GLY A 141 -9.44 -11.49 -5.60
C GLY A 141 -9.50 -12.97 -5.98
N SER A 142 -9.40 -13.27 -7.28
CA SER A 142 -9.55 -14.62 -7.83
C SER A 142 -8.55 -15.64 -7.29
N LEU A 143 -7.35 -15.18 -6.92
CA LEU A 143 -6.27 -16.01 -6.37
C LEU A 143 -6.05 -15.79 -4.86
N TYR A 144 -6.95 -15.05 -4.20
CA TYR A 144 -6.85 -14.76 -2.77
C TYR A 144 -6.94 -16.03 -1.93
N LYS A 145 -6.03 -16.18 -0.97
CA LYS A 145 -6.02 -17.31 -0.02
C LYS A 145 -6.06 -16.78 1.40
N LYS A 146 -7.23 -16.78 2.00
CA LYS A 146 -7.45 -16.30 3.36
C LYS A 146 -6.48 -16.94 4.36
N LYS A 147 -5.86 -16.12 5.17
CA LYS A 147 -5.10 -16.53 6.36
C LYS A 147 -5.59 -15.74 7.56
N VAL A 148 -5.66 -16.39 8.69
CA VAL A 148 -6.10 -15.77 9.94
C VAL A 148 -4.89 -15.57 10.84
N LEU A 149 -4.79 -14.41 11.48
CA LEU A 149 -3.79 -14.16 12.52
C LEU A 149 -3.99 -15.13 13.68
N THR A 150 -2.89 -15.71 14.18
CA THR A 150 -2.95 -16.52 15.41
C THR A 150 -3.41 -15.67 16.60
N PRO A 151 -4.02 -16.27 17.63
CA PRO A 151 -4.44 -15.53 18.82
C PRO A 151 -3.31 -14.73 19.47
N GLU A 152 -2.09 -15.28 19.48
CA GLU A 152 -0.89 -14.60 20.00
C GLU A 152 -0.56 -13.34 19.18
N LYS A 153 -0.54 -13.44 17.85
CA LYS A 153 -0.31 -12.28 16.98
C LYS A 153 -1.40 -11.24 17.12
N LYS A 154 -2.67 -11.65 17.27
CA LYS A 154 -3.77 -10.70 17.51
C LYS A 154 -3.56 -9.92 18.81
N ARG A 155 -3.21 -10.59 19.90
CA ARG A 155 -2.93 -9.96 21.21
C ARG A 155 -1.71 -9.03 21.10
N PHE A 156 -0.64 -9.47 20.43
CA PHE A 156 0.55 -8.68 20.21
C PHE A 156 0.25 -7.39 19.43
N TYR A 157 -0.49 -7.49 18.33
CA TYR A 157 -0.88 -6.29 17.56
C TYR A 157 -1.84 -5.39 18.35
N ALA A 158 -2.76 -5.93 19.14
CA ALA A 158 -3.62 -5.13 19.99
C ALA A 158 -2.83 -4.31 21.03
N PHE A 159 -1.78 -4.89 21.60
CA PHE A 159 -0.86 -4.19 22.49
C PHE A 159 -0.03 -3.12 21.76
N LEU A 160 0.55 -3.47 20.61
CA LEU A 160 1.35 -2.54 19.80
C LEU A 160 0.52 -1.35 19.31
N LYS A 161 -0.76 -1.51 19.02
CA LYS A 161 -1.67 -0.42 18.59
C LYS A 161 -1.70 0.76 19.56
N ILE A 162 -1.49 0.49 20.84
CA ILE A 162 -1.46 1.53 21.89
C ILE A 162 -0.06 2.17 21.95
N ILE A 163 0.98 1.35 21.97
CA ILE A 163 2.36 1.80 22.17
C ILE A 163 2.89 2.59 20.96
N ILE A 164 2.52 2.21 19.73
CA ILE A 164 3.09 2.81 18.52
C ILE A 164 2.68 4.28 18.30
N ARG A 165 1.54 4.68 18.84
CA ARG A 165 0.96 6.01 18.58
C ARG A 165 1.92 7.17 18.81
N PRO A 166 2.62 7.29 19.96
CA PRO A 166 3.57 8.40 20.20
C PRO A 166 4.85 8.29 19.37
N PHE A 167 5.24 7.09 18.92
CA PHE A 167 6.47 6.84 18.18
C PHE A 167 6.27 6.78 16.67
N ARG A 168 5.07 7.01 16.21
CA ARG A 168 4.68 6.88 14.81
C ARG A 168 5.53 7.72 13.84
N HIS A 169 6.03 8.86 14.31
CA HIS A 169 6.89 9.76 13.54
C HIS A 169 8.30 9.20 13.24
N LEU A 170 8.67 8.07 13.86
CA LEU A 170 9.94 7.37 13.65
C LEU A 170 9.81 6.18 12.66
N LEU A 171 8.61 5.93 12.18
CA LEU A 171 8.29 4.81 11.28
C LEU A 171 8.21 5.26 9.83
#